data_1f8e198ebfdc272649084fb207f19335
#
_entry.id   1f8e198ebfdc272649084fb207f19335
#
_cell.length_a   1.000
_cell.length_b   1.000
_cell.length_c   1.000
_cell.angle_alpha   90.00
_cell.angle_beta   90.00
_cell.angle_gamma   90.00
#
_symmetry.space_group_name_H-M   'P 1'
#
loop_
_entity.id
_entity.type
_entity.pdbx_description
1 polymer ?
#
loop_
_entity_poly.entity_id
_entity_poly.type
_entity_poly.pdbx_seq_one_letter_code
_entity_poly.pdbx_strand_id
1 'polypeptide(L)'
;MTFNDSKSMVYAGKVNYLKRGFLLYMCASCLLLVQFVIYLVNSNYWESLNFVGGFYYLIAALGQAFLFNLIPWVVLYLPFAWWRQMRKVGTMLFTCAIFLLNVLAYLNGIVFQLYKFHINGFVLDLAFGEGGNQVFVFNDTLVLHGVFIGLLILLFTLVVIFIAYRYARYVTSKQVKIGIYLFLFSCIAPQLTHAYAAAANVNSITEVSACLPQYYPLTANRLMLKLGVVKKEDLYVNNPDKGKGHGFVYPLHPL
;
A
#
# COMPACT_ATOMS: atom_id res chain seq x y z
N MET A 1 -18.12 -19.63 -41.27
CA MET A 1 -17.28 -19.36 -40.05
C MET A 1 -16.91 -20.73 -39.49
N THR A 2 -15.64 -21.10 -39.56
CA THR A 2 -15.23 -22.47 -39.17
C THR A 2 -15.12 -22.59 -37.65
N PHE A 3 -15.23 -23.79 -37.09
CA PHE A 3 -15.09 -24.04 -35.64
C PHE A 3 -13.74 -23.54 -35.07
N ASN A 4 -12.69 -23.53 -35.90
CA ASN A 4 -11.38 -22.97 -35.55
C ASN A 4 -11.40 -21.45 -35.45
N ASP A 5 -12.16 -20.74 -36.30
CA ASP A 5 -12.27 -19.28 -36.24
C ASP A 5 -12.97 -18.80 -34.97
N SER A 6 -13.96 -19.54 -34.49
CA SER A 6 -14.67 -19.21 -33.26
C SER A 6 -13.79 -19.36 -32.00
N LYS A 7 -12.98 -20.43 -31.96
CA LYS A 7 -12.02 -20.64 -30.85
C LYS A 7 -10.92 -19.58 -30.83
N SER A 8 -10.39 -19.19 -31.97
CA SER A 8 -9.36 -18.15 -32.08
C SER A 8 -9.87 -16.79 -31.62
N MET A 9 -11.10 -16.41 -31.96
CA MET A 9 -11.72 -15.15 -31.49
C MET A 9 -12.01 -15.14 -29.98
N VAL A 10 -12.44 -16.27 -29.43
CA VAL A 10 -12.66 -16.38 -27.97
C VAL A 10 -11.35 -16.24 -27.21
N TYR A 11 -10.28 -16.86 -27.71
CA TYR A 11 -8.93 -16.75 -27.15
C TYR A 11 -8.38 -15.33 -27.22
N ALA A 12 -8.46 -14.68 -28.39
CA ALA A 12 -8.04 -13.30 -28.58
C ALA A 12 -8.77 -12.33 -27.62
N GLY A 13 -10.07 -12.54 -27.43
CA GLY A 13 -10.86 -11.77 -26.49
C GLY A 13 -10.47 -11.96 -25.02
N LYS A 14 -10.04 -13.18 -24.63
CA LYS A 14 -9.50 -13.46 -23.28
C LYS A 14 -8.16 -12.77 -23.07
N VAL A 15 -7.24 -12.88 -24.02
CA VAL A 15 -5.92 -12.24 -23.95
C VAL A 15 -6.06 -10.73 -23.83
N ASN A 16 -6.95 -10.10 -24.62
CA ASN A 16 -7.18 -8.64 -24.52
C ASN A 16 -7.78 -8.23 -23.18
N TYR A 17 -8.68 -9.03 -22.61
CA TYR A 17 -9.20 -8.81 -21.26
C TYR A 17 -8.09 -8.87 -20.21
N LEU A 18 -7.21 -9.87 -20.23
CA LEU A 18 -6.10 -10.00 -19.30
C LEU A 18 -5.11 -8.84 -19.43
N LYS A 19 -4.78 -8.40 -20.64
CA LYS A 19 -3.93 -7.21 -20.87
C LYS A 19 -4.55 -5.94 -20.31
N ARG A 20 -5.85 -5.76 -20.43
CA ARG A 20 -6.59 -4.64 -19.83
C ARG A 20 -6.53 -4.72 -18.31
N GLY A 21 -6.75 -5.90 -17.72
CA GLY A 21 -6.65 -6.09 -16.27
C GLY A 21 -5.25 -5.81 -15.73
N PHE A 22 -4.22 -6.18 -16.46
CA PHE A 22 -2.85 -5.84 -16.11
C PHE A 22 -2.63 -4.32 -16.08
N LEU A 23 -3.07 -3.58 -17.11
CA LEU A 23 -2.98 -2.12 -17.11
C LEU A 23 -3.79 -1.47 -16.00
N LEU A 24 -5.03 -1.92 -15.78
CA LEU A 24 -5.87 -1.45 -14.66
C LEU A 24 -5.13 -1.63 -13.33
N TYR A 25 -4.55 -2.82 -13.11
CA TYR A 25 -3.79 -3.13 -11.91
C TYR A 25 -2.56 -2.22 -11.73
N MET A 26 -1.75 -2.04 -12.78
CA MET A 26 -0.56 -1.20 -12.74
C MET A 26 -0.90 0.28 -12.49
N CYS A 27 -1.86 0.83 -13.24
CA CYS A 27 -2.28 2.22 -13.07
C CYS A 27 -2.96 2.48 -11.71
N ALA A 28 -3.78 1.54 -11.23
CA ALA A 28 -4.39 1.62 -9.91
C ALA A 28 -3.33 1.63 -8.80
N SER A 29 -2.28 0.80 -8.94
CA SER A 29 -1.18 0.78 -7.98
C SER A 29 -0.36 2.07 -8.01
N CYS A 30 -0.17 2.70 -9.17
CA CYS A 30 0.44 4.02 -9.26
C CYS A 30 -0.43 5.10 -8.57
N LEU A 31 -1.76 5.04 -8.73
CA LEU A 31 -2.67 5.97 -8.08
C LEU A 31 -2.60 5.85 -6.55
N LEU A 32 -2.57 4.63 -6.03
CA LEU A 32 -2.45 4.37 -4.60
C LEU A 32 -1.06 4.76 -4.06
N LEU A 33 0.01 4.54 -4.85
CA LEU A 33 1.37 4.99 -4.52
C LEU A 33 1.42 6.50 -4.31
N VAL A 34 0.75 7.30 -5.14
CA VAL A 34 0.70 8.77 -4.98
C VAL A 34 0.13 9.13 -3.61
N GLN A 35 -0.92 8.46 -3.14
CA GLN A 35 -1.49 8.70 -1.82
C GLN A 35 -0.52 8.30 -0.70
N PHE A 36 0.22 7.21 -0.83
CA PHE A 36 1.23 6.83 0.16
C PHE A 36 2.38 7.86 0.21
N VAL A 37 2.79 8.42 -0.92
CA VAL A 37 3.76 9.53 -0.93
C VAL A 37 3.22 10.75 -0.19
N ILE A 38 1.92 11.07 -0.33
CA ILE A 38 1.29 12.15 0.45
C ILE A 38 1.33 11.87 1.96
N TYR A 39 1.21 10.60 2.40
CA TYR A 39 1.37 10.26 3.82
C TYR A 39 2.75 10.62 4.34
N LEU A 40 3.80 10.32 3.57
CA LEU A 40 5.17 10.66 3.95
C LEU A 40 5.38 12.17 4.01
N VAL A 41 4.91 12.91 3.00
CA VAL A 41 5.02 14.38 2.94
C VAL A 41 4.32 15.04 4.13
N ASN A 42 3.17 14.51 4.55
CA ASN A 42 2.40 15.01 5.69
C ASN A 42 2.86 14.44 7.05
N SER A 43 3.91 13.61 7.04
CA SER A 43 4.47 13.05 8.27
C SER A 43 5.56 13.93 8.87
N ASN A 44 5.84 13.75 10.16
CA ASN A 44 6.95 14.42 10.84
C ASN A 44 8.34 13.95 10.35
N TYR A 45 8.36 12.82 9.58
CA TYR A 45 9.61 12.26 9.06
C TYR A 45 10.08 12.92 7.77
N TRP A 46 9.24 13.75 7.12
CA TRP A 46 9.59 14.41 5.87
C TRP A 46 10.81 15.33 6.00
N GLU A 47 10.89 16.10 7.08
CA GLU A 47 11.99 17.06 7.32
C GLU A 47 13.34 16.39 7.61
N SER A 48 13.32 15.21 8.23
CA SER A 48 14.52 14.41 8.54
C SER A 48 14.86 13.36 7.47
N LEU A 49 14.08 13.33 6.39
CA LEU A 49 14.20 12.31 5.36
C LEU A 49 15.50 12.46 4.57
N ASN A 50 16.35 11.44 4.64
CA ASN A 50 17.51 11.33 3.77
C ASN A 50 17.19 10.57 2.46
N PHE A 51 18.10 10.61 1.50
CA PHE A 51 17.92 9.94 0.20
C PHE A 51 17.66 8.43 0.35
N VAL A 52 18.36 7.75 1.26
CA VAL A 52 18.23 6.30 1.47
C VAL A 52 16.86 5.94 2.03
N GLY A 53 16.39 6.67 3.05
CA GLY A 53 15.06 6.50 3.62
C GLY A 53 13.94 6.78 2.62
N GLY A 54 14.09 7.85 1.81
CA GLY A 54 13.13 8.20 0.76
C GLY A 54 13.05 7.14 -0.34
N PHE A 55 14.19 6.64 -0.79
CA PHE A 55 14.25 5.58 -1.80
C PHE A 55 13.66 4.26 -1.28
N TYR A 56 14.02 3.88 -0.05
CA TYR A 56 13.41 2.73 0.63
C TYR A 56 11.90 2.86 0.71
N TYR A 57 11.41 4.03 1.17
CA TYR A 57 9.99 4.28 1.30
C TYR A 57 9.24 4.14 -0.02
N LEU A 58 9.75 4.72 -1.10
CA LEU A 58 9.13 4.64 -2.42
C LEU A 58 8.99 3.20 -2.92
N ILE A 59 10.02 2.36 -2.73
CA ILE A 59 9.96 0.96 -3.15
C ILE A 59 8.98 0.18 -2.26
N ALA A 60 9.00 0.41 -0.94
CA ALA A 60 8.08 -0.22 0.00
C ALA A 60 6.62 0.18 -0.26
N ALA A 61 6.38 1.48 -0.49
CA ALA A 61 5.07 2.02 -0.84
C ALA A 61 4.53 1.43 -2.15
N LEU A 62 5.38 1.27 -3.16
CA LEU A 62 5.02 0.62 -4.42
C LEU A 62 4.63 -0.84 -4.20
N GLY A 63 5.41 -1.59 -3.44
CA GLY A 63 5.10 -2.99 -3.08
C GLY A 63 3.78 -3.11 -2.33
N GLN A 64 3.54 -2.22 -1.37
CA GLN A 64 2.29 -2.17 -0.61
C GLN A 64 1.09 -1.80 -1.51
N ALA A 65 1.25 -0.85 -2.42
CA ALA A 65 0.21 -0.49 -3.39
C ALA A 65 -0.14 -1.65 -4.33
N PHE A 66 0.86 -2.41 -4.76
CA PHE A 66 0.66 -3.64 -5.52
C PHE A 66 -0.10 -4.69 -4.72
N LEU A 67 0.25 -4.94 -3.47
CA LEU A 67 -0.41 -5.93 -2.62
C LEU A 67 -1.87 -5.58 -2.36
N PHE A 68 -2.18 -4.32 -2.08
CA PHE A 68 -3.57 -3.89 -1.87
C PHE A 68 -4.43 -4.08 -3.12
N ASN A 69 -3.92 -3.78 -4.30
CA ASN A 69 -4.66 -3.97 -5.55
C ASN A 69 -4.66 -5.42 -6.04
N LEU A 70 -3.72 -6.27 -5.59
CA LEU A 70 -3.64 -7.68 -5.99
C LEU A 70 -4.87 -8.47 -5.55
N ILE A 71 -5.30 -8.27 -4.30
CA ILE A 71 -6.46 -9.00 -3.73
C ILE A 71 -7.72 -8.79 -4.58
N PRO A 72 -8.20 -7.55 -4.79
CA PRO A 72 -9.39 -7.33 -5.63
C PRO A 72 -9.15 -7.70 -7.09
N TRP A 73 -7.94 -7.59 -7.61
CA TRP A 73 -7.64 -8.02 -8.98
C TRP A 73 -7.80 -9.54 -9.14
N VAL A 74 -7.26 -10.32 -8.20
CA VAL A 74 -7.35 -11.79 -8.21
C VAL A 74 -8.78 -12.25 -7.96
N VAL A 75 -9.51 -11.63 -7.03
CA VAL A 75 -10.84 -12.07 -6.59
C VAL A 75 -11.95 -11.53 -7.50
N LEU A 76 -11.88 -10.26 -7.89
CA LEU A 76 -12.98 -9.58 -8.58
C LEU A 76 -12.76 -9.42 -10.10
N TYR A 77 -11.55 -9.59 -10.61
CA TYR A 77 -11.27 -9.43 -12.05
C TYR A 77 -10.90 -10.74 -12.71
N LEU A 78 -9.89 -11.44 -12.18
CA LEU A 78 -9.29 -12.60 -12.83
C LEU A 78 -10.27 -13.74 -13.08
N PRO A 79 -11.21 -14.13 -12.20
CA PRO A 79 -12.15 -15.22 -12.45
C PRO A 79 -13.02 -14.99 -13.69
N PHE A 80 -13.39 -13.75 -13.97
CA PHE A 80 -14.24 -13.40 -15.12
C PHE A 80 -13.53 -13.48 -16.48
N ALA A 81 -12.22 -13.75 -16.50
CA ALA A 81 -11.50 -13.99 -17.75
C ALA A 81 -12.02 -15.23 -18.48
N TRP A 82 -12.54 -16.23 -17.74
CA TRP A 82 -13.06 -17.48 -18.30
C TRP A 82 -14.50 -17.38 -18.82
N TRP A 83 -15.31 -16.42 -18.29
CA TRP A 83 -16.70 -16.23 -18.71
C TRP A 83 -16.84 -14.98 -19.57
N ARG A 84 -16.87 -15.16 -20.89
CA ARG A 84 -16.92 -14.04 -21.87
C ARG A 84 -18.03 -13.03 -21.55
N GLN A 85 -19.21 -13.52 -21.17
CA GLN A 85 -20.40 -12.70 -20.90
C GLN A 85 -20.22 -11.83 -19.64
N MET A 86 -19.45 -12.32 -18.66
CA MET A 86 -19.26 -11.66 -17.35
C MET A 86 -18.03 -10.75 -17.28
N ARG A 87 -17.23 -10.62 -18.36
CA ARG A 87 -16.01 -9.79 -18.36
C ARG A 87 -16.27 -8.30 -18.06
N LYS A 88 -17.44 -7.79 -18.47
CA LYS A 88 -17.86 -6.41 -18.12
C LYS A 88 -18.08 -6.27 -16.60
N VAL A 89 -18.74 -7.27 -16.01
CA VAL A 89 -19.00 -7.32 -14.56
C VAL A 89 -17.68 -7.35 -13.78
N GLY A 90 -16.74 -8.24 -14.17
CA GLY A 90 -15.42 -8.28 -13.53
C GLY A 90 -14.66 -6.96 -13.63
N THR A 91 -14.73 -6.28 -14.79
CA THR A 91 -14.12 -4.94 -14.94
C THR A 91 -14.80 -3.93 -14.02
N MET A 92 -16.13 -3.91 -13.95
CA MET A 92 -16.90 -3.01 -13.10
C MET A 92 -16.58 -3.25 -11.62
N LEU A 93 -16.61 -4.49 -11.15
CA LEU A 93 -16.33 -4.83 -9.75
C LEU A 93 -14.91 -4.40 -9.36
N PHE A 94 -13.91 -4.69 -10.20
CA PHE A 94 -12.53 -4.29 -9.93
C PHE A 94 -12.37 -2.76 -9.93
N THR A 95 -13.04 -2.05 -10.83
CA THR A 95 -13.03 -0.59 -10.88
C THR A 95 -13.66 0.02 -9.62
N CYS A 96 -14.79 -0.52 -9.16
CA CYS A 96 -15.40 -0.11 -7.90
C CYS A 96 -14.44 -0.35 -6.72
N ALA A 97 -13.74 -1.48 -6.71
CA ALA A 97 -12.75 -1.78 -5.68
C ALA A 97 -11.56 -0.80 -5.72
N ILE A 98 -11.05 -0.43 -6.91
CA ILE A 98 -10.01 0.61 -7.05
C ILE A 98 -10.49 1.93 -6.44
N PHE A 99 -11.70 2.37 -6.77
CA PHE A 99 -12.27 3.60 -6.23
C PHE A 99 -12.36 3.53 -4.70
N LEU A 100 -12.95 2.47 -4.15
CA LEU A 100 -13.12 2.28 -2.71
C LEU A 100 -11.77 2.22 -1.96
N LEU A 101 -10.79 1.49 -2.50
CA LEU A 101 -9.45 1.43 -1.91
C LEU A 101 -8.79 2.82 -1.84
N ASN A 102 -8.94 3.63 -2.89
CA ASN A 102 -8.39 4.97 -2.89
C ASN A 102 -9.13 5.92 -1.94
N VAL A 103 -10.45 5.79 -1.79
CA VAL A 103 -11.22 6.53 -0.77
C VAL A 103 -10.78 6.11 0.63
N LEU A 104 -10.67 4.81 0.90
CA LEU A 104 -10.19 4.30 2.19
C LEU A 104 -8.76 4.74 2.49
N ALA A 105 -7.87 4.73 1.49
CA ALA A 105 -6.51 5.25 1.66
C ALA A 105 -6.54 6.73 2.02
N TYR A 106 -7.35 7.54 1.35
CA TYR A 106 -7.48 8.96 1.68
C TYR A 106 -7.97 9.18 3.12
N LEU A 107 -9.04 8.48 3.55
CA LEU A 107 -9.54 8.55 4.91
C LEU A 107 -8.49 8.11 5.94
N ASN A 108 -7.78 7.02 5.65
CA ASN A 108 -6.68 6.56 6.48
C ASN A 108 -5.53 7.59 6.56
N GLY A 109 -5.28 8.34 5.48
CA GLY A 109 -4.31 9.43 5.46
C GLY A 109 -4.69 10.56 6.41
N ILE A 110 -5.97 10.94 6.47
CA ILE A 110 -6.48 11.94 7.42
C ILE A 110 -6.27 11.45 8.86
N VAL A 111 -6.67 10.21 9.17
CA VAL A 111 -6.49 9.63 10.50
C VAL A 111 -5.01 9.59 10.88
N PHE A 112 -4.14 9.16 9.98
CA PHE A 112 -2.70 9.13 10.22
C PHE A 112 -2.10 10.52 10.45
N GLN A 113 -2.54 11.52 9.70
CA GLN A 113 -2.08 12.90 9.88
C GLN A 113 -2.46 13.46 11.26
N LEU A 114 -3.67 13.17 11.73
CA LEU A 114 -4.19 13.68 13.00
C LEU A 114 -3.63 12.93 14.21
N TYR A 115 -3.59 11.60 14.13
CA TYR A 115 -3.36 10.74 15.29
C TYR A 115 -2.05 9.96 15.25
N LYS A 116 -1.31 10.00 14.13
CA LYS A 116 -0.04 9.26 13.90
C LYS A 116 -0.17 7.74 13.98
N PHE A 117 -1.38 7.22 13.82
CA PHE A 117 -1.64 5.79 13.61
C PHE A 117 -2.65 5.58 12.47
N HIS A 118 -2.61 4.41 11.87
CA HIS A 118 -3.51 4.03 10.79
C HIS A 118 -4.85 3.52 11.32
N ILE A 119 -5.88 3.55 10.46
CA ILE A 119 -7.19 2.97 10.78
C ILE A 119 -7.01 1.51 11.19
N ASN A 120 -7.49 1.19 12.37
CA ASN A 120 -7.48 -0.14 12.98
C ASN A 120 -8.84 -0.43 13.64
N GLY A 121 -8.97 -1.59 14.31
CA GLY A 121 -10.22 -1.97 14.98
C GLY A 121 -10.69 -0.92 15.97
N PHE A 122 -9.79 -0.33 16.74
CA PHE A 122 -10.14 0.72 17.71
C PHE A 122 -10.78 1.95 17.05
N VAL A 123 -10.24 2.41 15.92
CA VAL A 123 -10.82 3.55 15.17
C VAL A 123 -12.20 3.20 14.62
N LEU A 124 -12.38 1.96 14.15
CA LEU A 124 -13.67 1.49 13.65
C LEU A 124 -14.70 1.39 14.78
N ASP A 125 -14.31 0.83 15.94
CA ASP A 125 -15.16 0.75 17.10
C ASP A 125 -15.57 2.15 17.61
N LEU A 126 -14.63 3.10 17.57
CA LEU A 126 -14.90 4.50 17.91
C LEU A 126 -15.83 5.18 16.91
N ALA A 127 -15.66 4.90 15.60
CA ALA A 127 -16.46 5.52 14.54
C ALA A 127 -17.89 4.97 14.46
N PHE A 128 -18.06 3.68 14.69
CA PHE A 128 -19.35 2.98 14.54
C PHE A 128 -19.99 2.57 15.88
N GLY A 129 -19.29 2.77 17.01
CA GLY A 129 -19.80 2.53 18.34
C GLY A 129 -20.78 3.60 18.82
N GLU A 130 -21.39 3.38 19.99
CA GLU A 130 -22.43 4.26 20.56
C GLU A 130 -22.00 5.72 20.78
N GLY A 131 -20.68 5.99 20.91
CA GLY A 131 -20.10 7.32 21.08
C GLY A 131 -19.66 8.01 19.77
N GLY A 132 -19.82 7.37 18.60
CA GLY A 132 -19.25 7.84 17.34
C GLY A 132 -19.70 9.25 16.95
N ASN A 133 -20.96 9.57 17.14
CA ASN A 133 -21.51 10.90 16.86
C ASN A 133 -20.97 12.03 17.76
N GLN A 134 -20.37 11.68 18.90
CA GLN A 134 -19.77 12.66 19.82
C GLN A 134 -18.31 12.90 19.49
N VAL A 135 -17.63 11.92 18.90
CA VAL A 135 -16.19 11.98 18.57
C VAL A 135 -15.94 12.57 17.20
N PHE A 136 -16.79 12.21 16.21
CA PHE A 136 -16.66 12.68 14.84
C PHE A 136 -17.71 13.75 14.55
N VAL A 137 -17.35 15.00 14.80
CA VAL A 137 -18.17 16.16 14.42
C VAL A 137 -17.77 16.61 13.01
N PHE A 138 -18.64 16.35 12.04
CA PHE A 138 -18.44 16.78 10.65
C PHE A 138 -19.08 18.14 10.46
N ASN A 139 -18.24 19.17 10.25
CA ASN A 139 -18.73 20.48 9.80
C ASN A 139 -18.90 20.49 8.28
N ASP A 140 -19.70 21.43 7.77
CA ASP A 140 -20.02 21.54 6.34
C ASP A 140 -18.76 21.69 5.46
N THR A 141 -17.74 22.40 5.94
CA THR A 141 -16.48 22.60 5.23
C THR A 141 -15.71 21.28 5.06
N LEU A 142 -15.68 20.44 6.10
CA LEU A 142 -15.02 19.14 6.06
C LEU A 142 -15.75 18.18 5.11
N VAL A 143 -17.09 18.20 5.14
CA VAL A 143 -17.94 17.40 4.24
C VAL A 143 -17.70 17.83 2.79
N LEU A 144 -17.74 19.14 2.50
CA LEU A 144 -17.50 19.68 1.17
C LEU A 144 -16.10 19.29 0.64
N HIS A 145 -15.07 19.40 1.48
CA HIS A 145 -13.70 18.98 1.14
C HIS A 145 -13.64 17.49 0.83
N GLY A 146 -14.27 16.65 1.66
CA GLY A 146 -14.34 15.19 1.44
C GLY A 146 -15.03 14.82 0.12
N VAL A 147 -16.17 15.50 -0.20
CA VAL A 147 -16.87 15.34 -1.48
C VAL A 147 -15.99 15.74 -2.65
N PHE A 148 -15.31 16.89 -2.57
CA PHE A 148 -14.39 17.35 -3.62
C PHE A 148 -13.27 16.33 -3.89
N ILE A 149 -12.60 15.82 -2.84
CA ILE A 149 -11.55 14.80 -2.99
C ILE A 149 -12.14 13.49 -3.52
N GLY A 150 -13.33 13.08 -3.06
CA GLY A 150 -14.02 11.90 -3.60
C GLY A 150 -14.29 12.01 -5.11
N LEU A 151 -14.69 13.19 -5.59
CA LEU A 151 -14.86 13.47 -7.02
C LEU A 151 -13.52 13.44 -7.78
N LEU A 152 -12.44 13.95 -7.20
CA LEU A 152 -11.09 13.84 -7.79
C LEU A 152 -10.64 12.37 -7.90
N ILE A 153 -10.82 11.58 -6.86
CA ILE A 153 -10.50 10.14 -6.89
C ILE A 153 -11.32 9.43 -7.95
N LEU A 154 -12.62 9.77 -8.08
CA LEU A 154 -13.48 9.22 -9.13
C LEU A 154 -12.95 9.60 -10.52
N LEU A 155 -12.62 10.87 -10.74
CA LEU A 155 -12.05 11.34 -12.01
C LEU A 155 -10.76 10.57 -12.37
N PHE A 156 -9.82 10.46 -11.44
CA PHE A 156 -8.58 9.68 -11.67
C PHE A 156 -8.86 8.20 -11.93
N THR A 157 -9.85 7.61 -11.25
CA THR A 157 -10.26 6.22 -11.51
C THR A 157 -10.82 6.08 -12.93
N LEU A 158 -11.61 7.03 -13.41
CA LEU A 158 -12.10 7.06 -14.80
C LEU A 158 -10.96 7.20 -15.81
N VAL A 159 -9.94 8.01 -15.51
CA VAL A 159 -8.73 8.14 -16.35
C VAL A 159 -7.98 6.80 -16.41
N VAL A 160 -7.84 6.10 -15.28
CA VAL A 160 -7.23 4.75 -15.25
C VAL A 160 -7.98 3.76 -16.14
N ILE A 161 -9.32 3.78 -16.10
CA ILE A 161 -10.16 2.96 -16.98
C ILE A 161 -9.92 3.34 -18.44
N PHE A 162 -9.96 4.62 -18.76
CA PHE A 162 -9.74 5.11 -20.13
C PHE A 162 -8.37 4.64 -20.67
N ILE A 163 -7.29 4.80 -19.88
CA ILE A 163 -5.96 4.34 -20.25
C ILE A 163 -5.96 2.83 -20.51
N ALA A 164 -6.56 2.04 -19.60
CA ALA A 164 -6.60 0.60 -19.75
C ALA A 164 -7.37 0.14 -21.00
N TYR A 165 -8.51 0.79 -21.32
CA TYR A 165 -9.28 0.47 -22.52
C TYR A 165 -8.56 0.89 -23.81
N ARG A 166 -7.91 2.05 -23.80
CA ARG A 166 -7.25 2.64 -24.98
C ARG A 166 -5.95 1.95 -25.33
N TYR A 167 -5.18 1.54 -24.30
CA TYR A 167 -3.80 1.08 -24.48
C TYR A 167 -3.58 -0.42 -24.26
N ALA A 168 -4.58 -1.21 -23.82
CA ALA A 168 -4.46 -2.65 -23.59
C ALA A 168 -3.90 -3.42 -24.80
N ARG A 169 -4.25 -3.00 -26.01
CA ARG A 169 -3.78 -3.65 -27.27
C ARG A 169 -2.25 -3.56 -27.46
N TYR A 170 -1.62 -2.55 -26.90
CA TYR A 170 -0.19 -2.32 -27.01
C TYR A 170 0.63 -3.06 -25.96
N VAL A 171 -0.03 -3.65 -24.95
CA VAL A 171 0.66 -4.41 -23.91
C VAL A 171 1.32 -5.64 -24.51
N THR A 172 2.64 -5.71 -24.35
CA THR A 172 3.48 -6.81 -24.81
C THR A 172 3.80 -7.78 -23.66
N SER A 173 4.17 -9.01 -24.00
CA SER A 173 4.62 -10.00 -23.00
C SER A 173 5.86 -9.53 -22.24
N LYS A 174 6.72 -8.70 -22.86
CA LYS A 174 7.89 -8.11 -22.20
C LYS A 174 7.47 -7.15 -21.08
N GLN A 175 6.48 -6.29 -21.33
CA GLN A 175 5.97 -5.36 -20.32
C GLN A 175 5.30 -6.08 -19.14
N VAL A 176 4.57 -7.17 -19.41
CA VAL A 176 3.99 -8.00 -18.35
C VAL A 176 5.09 -8.62 -17.49
N LYS A 177 6.16 -9.16 -18.09
CA LYS A 177 7.30 -9.70 -17.34
C LYS A 177 7.98 -8.62 -16.49
N ILE A 178 8.21 -7.43 -17.05
CA ILE A 178 8.77 -6.28 -16.31
C ILE A 178 7.88 -5.93 -15.12
N GLY A 179 6.55 -5.87 -15.29
CA GLY A 179 5.61 -5.62 -14.21
C GLY A 179 5.67 -6.68 -13.09
N ILE A 180 5.81 -7.96 -13.46
CA ILE A 180 5.97 -9.04 -12.48
C ILE A 180 7.30 -8.89 -11.71
N TYR A 181 8.41 -8.60 -12.40
CA TYR A 181 9.70 -8.39 -11.73
C TYR A 181 9.66 -7.16 -10.81
N LEU A 182 9.02 -6.07 -11.24
CA LEU A 182 8.85 -4.88 -10.44
C LEU A 182 8.01 -5.17 -9.18
N PHE A 183 6.93 -5.92 -9.33
CA PHE A 183 6.10 -6.39 -8.21
C PHE A 183 6.96 -7.20 -7.21
N LEU A 184 7.65 -8.24 -7.68
CA LEU A 184 8.47 -9.09 -6.81
C LEU A 184 9.58 -8.29 -6.12
N PHE A 185 10.27 -7.44 -6.87
CA PHE A 185 11.32 -6.59 -6.33
C PHE A 185 10.79 -5.65 -5.25
N SER A 186 9.69 -4.95 -5.51
CA SER A 186 9.11 -3.98 -4.56
C SER A 186 8.50 -4.65 -3.32
N CYS A 187 8.12 -5.92 -3.39
CA CYS A 187 7.67 -6.66 -2.22
C CYS A 187 8.82 -7.26 -1.39
N ILE A 188 9.90 -7.73 -2.05
CA ILE A 188 10.98 -8.47 -1.36
C ILE A 188 12.10 -7.54 -0.88
N ALA A 189 12.58 -6.63 -1.75
CA ALA A 189 13.73 -5.79 -1.43
C ALA A 189 13.53 -4.92 -0.18
N PRO A 190 12.39 -4.24 0.03
CA PRO A 190 12.17 -3.47 1.25
C PRO A 190 12.16 -4.32 2.52
N GLN A 191 11.63 -5.54 2.45
CA GLN A 191 11.61 -6.45 3.60
C GLN A 191 13.02 -6.85 4.04
N LEU A 192 13.88 -7.19 3.08
CA LEU A 192 15.27 -7.52 3.35
C LEU A 192 16.07 -6.31 3.86
N THR A 193 15.85 -5.16 3.23
CA THR A 193 16.48 -3.89 3.65
C THR A 193 16.06 -3.51 5.07
N HIS A 194 14.77 -3.66 5.40
CA HIS A 194 14.29 -3.37 6.75
C HIS A 194 14.84 -4.35 7.79
N ALA A 195 14.93 -5.64 7.46
CA ALA A 195 15.51 -6.63 8.35
C ALA A 195 16.98 -6.30 8.73
N TYR A 196 17.75 -5.81 7.75
CA TYR A 196 19.11 -5.30 7.99
C TYR A 196 19.08 -3.99 8.81
N ALA A 197 18.28 -3.02 8.40
CA ALA A 197 18.19 -1.70 9.02
C ALA A 197 17.75 -1.79 10.49
N ALA A 198 16.80 -2.68 10.80
CA ALA A 198 16.33 -2.92 12.16
C ALA A 198 17.44 -3.54 13.03
N ALA A 199 18.27 -4.43 12.46
CA ALA A 199 19.39 -5.03 13.16
C ALA A 199 20.58 -4.07 13.34
N ALA A 200 20.82 -3.18 12.36
CA ALA A 200 21.91 -2.20 12.36
C ALA A 200 21.50 -0.84 12.96
N ASN A 201 20.27 -0.70 13.49
CA ASN A 201 19.71 0.53 14.04
C ASN A 201 19.73 1.74 13.07
N VAL A 202 19.41 1.50 11.80
CA VAL A 202 19.33 2.55 10.78
C VAL A 202 17.95 3.23 10.84
N ASN A 203 17.82 4.25 11.68
CA ASN A 203 16.56 4.95 11.97
C ASN A 203 15.90 5.56 10.72
N SER A 204 16.68 6.06 9.77
CA SER A 204 16.16 6.63 8.52
C SER A 204 15.32 5.67 7.67
N ILE A 205 15.44 4.37 7.90
CA ILE A 205 14.65 3.33 7.23
C ILE A 205 13.51 2.84 8.14
N THR A 206 13.83 2.58 9.42
CA THR A 206 12.85 1.98 10.34
C THR A 206 11.69 2.93 10.67
N GLU A 207 11.97 4.21 10.84
CA GLU A 207 10.97 5.22 11.17
C GLU A 207 10.00 5.50 10.03
N VAL A 208 10.49 5.66 8.81
CA VAL A 208 9.62 5.96 7.66
C VAL A 208 8.67 4.81 7.30
N SER A 209 9.00 3.59 7.70
CA SER A 209 8.13 2.43 7.48
C SER A 209 6.78 2.55 8.20
N ALA A 210 6.71 3.28 9.31
CA ALA A 210 5.49 3.55 10.06
C ALA A 210 4.46 4.40 9.30
N CYS A 211 4.89 5.14 8.26
CA CYS A 211 3.97 5.90 7.41
C CYS A 211 3.13 5.03 6.47
N LEU A 212 3.47 3.75 6.28
CA LEU A 212 2.73 2.86 5.39
C LEU A 212 1.61 2.12 6.11
N PRO A 213 0.36 2.16 5.61
CA PRO A 213 -0.76 1.50 6.25
C PRO A 213 -0.59 -0.01 6.20
N GLN A 214 -0.83 -0.67 7.35
CA GLN A 214 -0.76 -2.14 7.48
C GLN A 214 0.55 -2.74 6.93
N TYR A 215 1.64 -1.98 7.02
CA TYR A 215 2.96 -2.45 6.63
C TYR A 215 3.66 -3.07 7.84
N TYR A 216 3.92 -4.36 7.77
CA TYR A 216 4.61 -5.11 8.81
C TYR A 216 5.98 -5.54 8.28
N PRO A 217 7.00 -4.69 8.44
CA PRO A 217 8.31 -5.00 7.90
C PRO A 217 9.00 -6.12 8.68
N LEU A 218 9.76 -6.92 7.95
CA LEU A 218 10.51 -8.04 8.52
C LEU A 218 11.59 -7.55 9.48
N THR A 219 11.69 -8.19 10.65
CA THR A 219 12.79 -8.03 11.60
C THR A 219 13.49 -9.37 11.81
N ALA A 220 14.82 -9.40 11.74
CA ALA A 220 15.58 -10.62 11.79
C ALA A 220 16.87 -10.48 12.61
N ASN A 221 16.84 -9.76 13.74
CA ASN A 221 18.00 -9.41 14.55
C ASN A 221 18.84 -10.63 14.96
N ARG A 222 18.20 -11.73 15.40
CA ARG A 222 18.91 -12.96 15.78
C ARG A 222 19.59 -13.63 14.59
N LEU A 223 18.97 -13.61 13.42
CA LEU A 223 19.54 -14.19 12.20
C LEU A 223 20.74 -13.36 11.71
N MET A 224 20.60 -12.03 11.69
CA MET A 224 21.68 -11.12 11.28
C MET A 224 22.93 -11.24 12.18
N LEU A 225 22.72 -11.43 13.49
CA LEU A 225 23.81 -11.74 14.42
C LEU A 225 24.48 -13.08 14.13
N LYS A 226 23.70 -14.15 13.89
CA LYS A 226 24.25 -15.47 13.59
C LYS A 226 25.04 -15.49 12.28
N LEU A 227 24.61 -14.71 11.29
CA LEU A 227 25.28 -14.57 10.00
C LEU A 227 26.51 -13.64 10.07
N GLY A 228 26.78 -12.98 11.21
CA GLY A 228 27.88 -12.02 11.35
C GLY A 228 27.72 -10.73 10.54
N VAL A 229 26.51 -10.45 10.04
CA VAL A 229 26.20 -9.24 9.25
C VAL A 229 26.17 -8.00 10.15
N VAL A 230 25.76 -8.17 11.41
CA VAL A 230 25.70 -7.13 12.44
C VAL A 230 26.39 -7.63 13.69
N LYS A 231 27.16 -6.77 14.36
CA LYS A 231 27.83 -7.10 15.61
C LYS A 231 26.87 -6.96 16.79
N LYS A 232 27.13 -7.69 17.86
CA LYS A 232 26.31 -7.64 19.07
C LYS A 232 26.28 -6.25 19.71
N GLU A 233 27.36 -5.49 19.54
CA GLU A 233 27.51 -4.10 20.01
C GLU A 233 26.56 -3.14 19.28
N ASP A 234 26.38 -3.31 17.98
CA ASP A 234 25.51 -2.47 17.15
C ASP A 234 24.02 -2.56 17.56
N LEU A 235 23.61 -3.70 18.12
CA LEU A 235 22.24 -3.89 18.64
C LEU A 235 21.96 -3.11 19.93
N TYR A 236 22.99 -2.68 20.64
CA TYR A 236 22.87 -2.06 21.95
C TYR A 236 23.18 -0.57 21.97
N VAL A 237 23.76 -0.02 20.88
CA VAL A 237 24.22 1.37 20.80
C VAL A 237 23.10 2.40 20.96
N ASN A 238 21.87 2.07 20.62
CA ASN A 238 20.73 2.98 20.72
C ASN A 238 19.72 2.63 21.81
N ASN A 239 20.10 1.83 22.81
CA ASN A 239 19.29 1.68 24.00
C ASN A 239 20.04 2.33 25.19
N PRO A 240 19.86 3.66 25.41
CA PRO A 240 20.58 4.39 26.47
C PRO A 240 20.33 3.83 27.87
N ASP A 241 19.24 3.06 28.03
CA ASP A 241 18.85 2.50 29.33
C ASP A 241 19.49 1.15 29.65
N LYS A 242 20.15 0.47 28.69
CA LYS A 242 20.79 -0.82 28.95
C LYS A 242 22.25 -0.75 29.39
N GLY A 243 22.90 0.39 29.27
CA GLY A 243 24.32 0.58 29.67
C GLY A 243 24.53 1.19 31.05
N LYS A 244 23.51 1.81 31.60
CA LYS A 244 23.53 2.36 32.96
C LYS A 244 22.30 1.81 33.66
N GLY A 245 22.47 1.03 34.68
CA GLY A 245 21.40 0.36 35.43
C GLY A 245 20.31 1.27 36.06
N HIS A 246 19.74 2.12 35.22
CA HIS A 246 18.52 2.85 35.53
C HIS A 246 17.33 2.04 35.02
N GLY A 247 17.05 0.92 35.71
CA GLY A 247 15.73 0.34 35.66
C GLY A 247 14.73 1.43 36.08
N PHE A 248 13.53 1.42 35.52
CA PHE A 248 12.42 2.24 35.99
C PHE A 248 12.40 2.16 37.50
N VAL A 249 12.76 3.27 38.17
CA VAL A 249 12.61 3.40 39.62
C VAL A 249 11.13 3.65 39.85
N TYR A 250 10.37 2.58 40.08
CA TYR A 250 9.04 2.72 40.63
C TYR A 250 9.14 3.45 41.97
N PRO A 251 8.28 4.44 42.24
CA PRO A 251 8.23 5.04 43.54
C PRO A 251 7.98 3.94 44.58
N LEU A 252 8.88 3.81 45.53
CA LEU A 252 8.86 2.79 46.59
C LEU A 252 7.70 2.95 47.57
N HIS A 253 6.93 4.04 47.44
CA HIS A 253 5.77 4.33 48.26
C HIS A 253 4.58 4.70 47.36
N PRO A 254 3.51 3.89 47.31
CA PRO A 254 2.23 4.36 46.80
C PRO A 254 1.75 5.49 47.75
N LEU A 255 1.36 6.61 47.17
CA LEU A 255 0.66 7.69 47.88
C LEU A 255 -0.67 7.21 48.43
#